data_feb54ab0cf592c8c1ee7b7ebe29d3ddc
#
_entry.id   feb54ab0cf592c8c1ee7b7ebe29d3ddc
#
_cell.length_a   1.000
_cell.length_b   1.000
_cell.length_c   1.000
_cell.angle_alpha   90.00
_cell.angle_beta   90.00
_cell.angle_gamma   90.00
#
_symmetry.space_group_name_H-M   'P 1'
#
loop_
_entity.id
_entity.type
_entity.pdbx_description
1 polymer ?
#
loop_
_entity_poly.entity_id
_entity_poly.type
_entity_poly.pdbx_seq_one_letter_code
_entity_poly.pdbx_strand_id
1 'polypeptide(L)'
;MQGAIIYTWTGAIPGRELDSKAVMEASDAFYDQLMAEGKIAGHDWYLSTQGGHNLMIVRGEMDALASILADPDLMDLNTKAGIAMEHLTWALYATGDSVPHMAETYFETAALL
;
A
#
# COMPACT_ATOMS: atom_id res chain seq x y z
N MET A 1 -4.65 5.32 -15.70
CA MET A 1 -4.72 6.38 -14.65
C MET A 1 -3.75 6.05 -13.53
N GLN A 2 -3.10 7.07 -13.01
CA GLN A 2 -2.14 6.93 -11.93
C GLN A 2 -2.82 6.57 -10.60
N GLY A 3 -2.16 5.73 -9.82
CA GLY A 3 -2.62 5.33 -8.52
C GLY A 3 -1.49 5.00 -7.58
N ALA A 4 -1.84 4.75 -6.32
CA ALA A 4 -0.91 4.28 -5.31
C ALA A 4 -1.61 3.36 -4.32
N ILE A 5 -0.92 2.31 -3.89
CA ILE A 5 -1.29 1.56 -2.69
C ILE A 5 -0.52 2.20 -1.53
N ILE A 6 -1.23 2.63 -0.51
CA ILE A 6 -0.60 3.23 0.67
C ILE A 6 -0.90 2.34 1.87
N TYR A 7 0.19 1.85 2.49
CA TYR A 7 0.17 1.13 3.75
C TYR A 7 0.53 2.09 4.87
N THR A 8 -0.19 2.03 5.99
CA THR A 8 0.17 2.77 7.20
C THR A 8 0.15 1.84 8.41
N TRP A 9 1.05 2.06 9.36
CA TRP A 9 1.10 1.32 10.62
C TRP A 9 1.82 2.15 11.69
N THR A 10 1.60 1.81 12.95
CA THR A 10 2.20 2.56 14.05
C THR A 10 3.47 1.93 14.59
N GLY A 11 3.63 0.61 14.45
CA GLY A 11 4.82 -0.09 14.91
C GLY A 11 4.63 -1.59 14.86
N ALA A 12 5.55 -2.34 15.42
CA ALA A 12 5.39 -3.77 15.59
C ALA A 12 4.48 -4.05 16.79
N ILE A 13 3.68 -5.10 16.70
CA ILE A 13 2.95 -5.61 17.87
C ILE A 13 3.98 -6.12 18.89
N PRO A 14 3.87 -5.74 20.19
CA PRO A 14 4.80 -6.20 21.21
C PRO A 14 4.93 -7.74 21.22
N GLY A 15 6.17 -8.22 21.16
CA GLY A 15 6.49 -9.64 21.05
C GLY A 15 6.53 -10.16 19.60
N ARG A 16 6.17 -9.34 18.63
CA ARG A 16 6.15 -9.70 17.20
C ARG A 16 7.17 -8.91 16.37
N GLU A 17 8.19 -8.35 17.00
CA GLU A 17 9.17 -7.48 16.32
C GLU A 17 9.91 -8.23 15.21
N LEU A 18 10.29 -9.49 15.44
CA LEU A 18 10.97 -10.29 14.41
C LEU A 18 10.02 -10.68 13.27
N ASP A 19 8.76 -10.96 13.57
CA ASP A 19 7.75 -11.22 12.57
C ASP A 19 7.48 -9.99 11.71
N SER A 20 7.42 -8.81 12.33
CA SER A 20 7.28 -7.53 11.63
C SER A 20 8.45 -7.29 10.68
N LYS A 21 9.68 -7.51 11.15
CA LYS A 21 10.88 -7.40 10.31
C LYS A 21 10.82 -8.34 9.12
N ALA A 22 10.46 -9.60 9.34
CA ALA A 22 10.38 -10.61 8.27
C ALA A 22 9.33 -10.24 7.22
N VAL A 23 8.18 -9.73 7.64
CA VAL A 23 7.11 -9.29 6.74
C VAL A 23 7.55 -8.07 5.93
N MET A 24 8.20 -7.10 6.54
CA MET A 24 8.71 -5.92 5.84
C MET A 24 9.74 -6.32 4.77
N GLU A 25 10.66 -7.21 5.09
CA GLU A 25 11.65 -7.73 4.14
C GLU A 25 10.98 -8.49 2.99
N ALA A 26 10.00 -9.32 3.28
CA ALA A 26 9.27 -10.07 2.26
C ALA A 26 8.43 -9.16 1.36
N SER A 27 7.81 -8.13 1.92
CA SER A 27 7.04 -7.13 1.16
C SER A 27 7.96 -6.31 0.26
N ASP A 28 9.11 -5.91 0.76
CA ASP A 28 10.12 -5.19 -0.01
C ASP A 28 10.58 -6.01 -1.23
N ALA A 29 10.90 -7.29 -1.01
CA ALA A 29 11.29 -8.20 -2.08
C ALA A 29 10.17 -8.41 -3.10
N PHE A 30 8.93 -8.56 -2.65
CA PHE A 30 7.76 -8.73 -3.52
C PHE A 30 7.59 -7.53 -4.47
N TYR A 31 7.62 -6.32 -3.92
CA TYR A 31 7.45 -5.10 -4.73
C TYR A 31 8.69 -4.78 -5.58
N ASP A 32 9.89 -5.10 -5.11
CA ASP A 32 11.11 -4.99 -5.93
C ASP A 32 11.02 -5.87 -7.18
N GLN A 33 10.50 -7.08 -7.05
CA GLN A 33 10.31 -7.98 -8.19
C GLN A 33 9.29 -7.42 -9.19
N LEU A 34 8.18 -6.85 -8.71
CA LEU A 34 7.19 -6.22 -9.58
C LEU A 34 7.77 -4.99 -10.30
N MET A 35 8.60 -4.21 -9.62
CA MET A 35 9.29 -3.08 -10.21
C MET A 35 10.27 -3.54 -11.31
N ALA A 36 11.03 -4.59 -11.05
CA ALA A 36 11.96 -5.17 -12.04
C ALA A 36 11.22 -5.71 -13.28
N GLU A 37 9.99 -6.20 -13.11
CA GLU A 37 9.13 -6.66 -14.21
C GLU A 37 8.38 -5.54 -14.91
N GLY A 38 8.52 -4.31 -14.47
CA GLY A 38 7.82 -3.15 -15.03
C GLY A 38 6.32 -3.08 -14.69
N LYS A 39 5.87 -3.82 -13.68
CA LYS A 39 4.45 -3.88 -13.28
C LYS A 39 4.03 -2.74 -12.37
N ILE A 40 4.99 -2.10 -11.70
CA ILE A 40 4.79 -0.91 -10.89
C ILE A 40 5.87 0.12 -11.24
N ALA A 41 5.59 1.40 -10.94
CA ALA A 41 6.54 2.49 -11.19
C ALA A 41 7.61 2.58 -10.09
N GLY A 42 7.26 2.21 -8.87
CA GLY A 42 8.19 2.24 -7.75
C GLY A 42 7.49 2.01 -6.42
N HIS A 43 8.29 1.84 -5.37
CA HIS A 43 7.79 1.80 -4.00
C HIS A 43 8.80 2.42 -3.05
N ASP A 44 8.32 3.05 -2.00
CA ASP A 44 9.15 3.74 -1.02
C ASP A 44 8.62 3.51 0.39
N TRP A 45 9.55 3.35 1.32
CA TRP A 45 9.28 3.26 2.74
C TRP A 45 9.52 4.60 3.40
N TYR A 46 8.64 4.98 4.32
CA TYR A 46 8.78 6.19 5.14
C TYR A 46 8.59 5.79 6.60
N LEU A 47 9.67 5.81 7.36
CA LEU A 47 9.64 5.45 8.78
C LEU A 47 9.80 6.73 9.61
N SER A 48 8.82 6.99 10.48
CA SER A 48 8.87 8.16 11.35
C SER A 48 10.06 8.07 12.30
N THR A 49 10.86 9.12 12.36
CA THR A 49 11.98 9.21 13.32
C THR A 49 11.51 9.32 14.77
N GLN A 50 10.23 9.64 14.96
CA GLN A 50 9.62 9.79 16.29
C GLN A 50 8.73 8.58 16.64
N GLY A 51 8.61 7.62 15.73
CA GLY A 51 7.71 6.47 15.86
C GLY A 51 6.24 6.81 15.64
N GLY A 52 5.43 5.78 15.49
CA GLY A 52 3.97 5.90 15.46
C GLY A 52 3.34 6.27 14.12
N HIS A 53 4.11 6.69 13.13
CA HIS A 53 3.61 7.17 11.83
C HIS A 53 4.47 6.63 10.70
N ASN A 54 4.27 5.37 10.35
CA ASN A 54 5.03 4.74 9.27
C ASN A 54 4.13 4.53 8.06
N LEU A 55 4.72 4.60 6.87
CA LEU A 55 3.98 4.27 5.66
C LEU A 55 4.90 3.69 4.58
N MET A 56 4.29 2.94 3.66
CA MET A 56 4.91 2.52 2.42
C MET A 56 3.96 2.87 1.29
N ILE A 57 4.51 3.46 0.22
CA ILE A 57 3.74 3.87 -0.96
C ILE A 57 4.23 3.06 -2.15
N VAL A 58 3.29 2.40 -2.83
CA VAL A 58 3.53 1.66 -4.08
C VAL A 58 2.82 2.41 -5.19
N ARG A 59 3.55 2.87 -6.20
CA ARG A 59 3.03 3.70 -7.29
C ARG A 59 2.93 2.91 -8.59
N GLY A 60 1.88 3.16 -9.35
CA GLY A 60 1.68 2.54 -10.65
C GLY A 60 0.35 2.91 -11.28
N GLU A 61 -0.04 2.17 -12.31
CA GLU A 61 -1.36 2.30 -12.92
C GLU A 61 -2.42 1.67 -12.01
N MET A 62 -3.57 2.32 -11.88
CA MET A 62 -4.62 1.87 -10.97
C MET A 62 -5.09 0.44 -11.24
N ASP A 63 -5.29 0.08 -12.52
CA ASP A 63 -5.74 -1.28 -12.87
C ASP A 63 -4.69 -2.33 -12.52
N ALA A 64 -3.42 -2.03 -12.74
CA ALA A 64 -2.32 -2.92 -12.37
C ALA A 64 -2.23 -3.08 -10.85
N LEU A 65 -2.35 -1.99 -10.10
CA LEU A 65 -2.33 -2.02 -8.64
C LEU A 65 -3.52 -2.79 -8.06
N ALA A 66 -4.72 -2.62 -8.63
CA ALA A 66 -5.90 -3.38 -8.23
C ALA A 66 -5.69 -4.89 -8.44
N SER A 67 -5.10 -5.28 -9.56
CA SER A 67 -4.77 -6.69 -9.83
C SER A 67 -3.73 -7.24 -8.88
N ILE A 68 -2.73 -6.43 -8.51
CA ILE A 68 -1.70 -6.81 -7.54
C ILE A 68 -2.32 -7.05 -6.16
N LEU A 69 -3.25 -6.19 -5.73
CA LEU A 69 -3.95 -6.39 -4.44
C LEU A 69 -4.79 -7.66 -4.41
N ALA A 70 -5.20 -8.17 -5.56
CA ALA A 70 -5.94 -9.43 -5.68
C ALA A 70 -5.02 -10.66 -5.80
N ASP A 71 -3.71 -10.48 -5.90
CA ASP A 71 -2.74 -11.58 -5.98
C ASP A 71 -2.74 -12.37 -4.66
N PRO A 72 -2.93 -13.72 -4.72
CA PRO A 72 -2.96 -14.54 -3.51
C PRO A 72 -1.69 -14.46 -2.65
N ASP A 73 -0.53 -14.30 -3.26
CA ASP A 73 0.75 -14.20 -2.54
C ASP A 73 0.81 -12.89 -1.75
N LEU A 74 0.33 -11.79 -2.33
CA LEU A 74 0.25 -10.51 -1.62
C LEU A 74 -0.81 -10.55 -0.52
N MET A 75 -1.96 -11.16 -0.78
CA MET A 75 -3.00 -11.32 0.25
C MET A 75 -2.46 -12.07 1.46
N ASP A 76 -1.65 -13.10 1.25
CA ASP A 76 -0.99 -13.84 2.32
C ASP A 76 0.01 -12.95 3.09
N LEU A 77 0.84 -12.20 2.39
CA LEU A 77 1.77 -11.24 3.01
C LEU A 77 1.04 -10.17 3.82
N ASN A 78 -0.03 -9.60 3.27
CA ASN A 78 -0.81 -8.58 3.95
C ASN A 78 -1.51 -9.13 5.20
N THR A 79 -1.96 -10.38 5.16
CA THR A 79 -2.53 -11.06 6.33
C THR A 79 -1.48 -11.23 7.42
N LYS A 80 -0.28 -11.68 7.07
CA LYS A 80 0.84 -11.82 8.01
C LYS A 80 1.26 -10.47 8.59
N ALA A 81 1.27 -9.43 7.76
CA ALA A 81 1.55 -8.07 8.20
C ALA A 81 0.53 -7.58 9.23
N GLY A 82 -0.76 -7.86 9.02
CA GLY A 82 -1.82 -7.52 9.97
C GLY A 82 -1.68 -8.21 11.32
N ILE A 83 -1.05 -9.38 11.37
CA ILE A 83 -0.78 -10.11 12.62
C ILE A 83 0.42 -9.52 13.37
N ALA A 84 1.40 -8.95 12.66
CA ALA A 84 2.66 -8.52 13.23
C ALA A 84 2.78 -7.01 13.46
N MET A 85 1.93 -6.20 12.81
CA MET A 85 2.05 -4.73 12.81
C MET A 85 0.79 -4.09 13.39
N GLU A 86 1.00 -3.13 14.32
CA GLU A 86 -0.11 -2.41 14.96
C GLU A 86 -0.76 -1.41 14.01
N HIS A 87 -2.09 -1.40 14.00
CA HIS A 87 -2.91 -0.45 13.26
C HIS A 87 -2.58 -0.42 11.77
N LEU A 88 -2.24 -1.59 11.21
CA LEU A 88 -1.96 -1.70 9.79
C LEU A 88 -3.22 -1.41 8.97
N THR A 89 -3.09 -0.50 8.02
CA THR A 89 -4.11 -0.25 7.00
C THR A 89 -3.46 -0.23 5.63
N TRP A 90 -4.23 -0.54 4.60
CA TRP A 90 -3.83 -0.29 3.21
C TRP A 90 -5.05 0.01 2.37
N ALA A 91 -4.85 0.83 1.35
CA ALA A 91 -5.89 1.15 0.39
C ALA A 91 -5.28 1.56 -0.95
N LEU A 92 -6.07 1.49 -1.99
CA LEU A 92 -5.74 2.00 -3.31
C LEU A 92 -6.24 3.43 -3.44
N TYR A 93 -5.37 4.33 -3.86
CA TYR A 93 -5.66 5.76 -4.00
C TYR A 93 -5.50 6.20 -5.46
N ALA A 94 -6.36 7.10 -5.90
CA ALA A 94 -6.10 7.88 -7.10
C ALA A 94 -5.00 8.90 -6.80
N THR A 95 -4.06 9.08 -7.71
CA THR A 95 -2.95 10.03 -7.56
C THR A 95 -2.71 10.80 -8.85
N GLY A 96 -1.95 11.91 -8.77
CA GLY A 96 -1.58 12.68 -9.94
C GLY A 96 -2.79 13.14 -10.76
N ASP A 97 -2.77 12.82 -12.03
CA ASP A 97 -3.80 13.20 -13.00
C ASP A 97 -5.16 12.50 -12.78
N SER A 98 -5.17 11.42 -12.01
CA SER A 98 -6.42 10.71 -11.66
C SER A 98 -7.24 11.47 -10.63
N VAL A 99 -6.62 12.32 -9.81
CA VAL A 99 -7.29 12.98 -8.69
C VAL A 99 -8.40 13.91 -9.13
N PRO A 100 -8.21 14.80 -10.13
CA PRO A 100 -9.32 15.65 -10.61
C PRO A 100 -10.49 14.85 -11.15
N HIS A 101 -10.21 13.76 -11.87
CA HIS A 101 -11.23 12.88 -12.41
C HIS A 101 -12.05 12.20 -11.30
N MET A 102 -11.38 11.66 -10.28
CA MET A 102 -12.06 11.06 -9.12
C MET A 102 -12.90 12.08 -8.36
N ALA A 103 -12.37 13.28 -8.14
CA ALA A 103 -13.08 14.35 -7.46
C ALA A 103 -14.35 14.76 -8.24
N GLU A 104 -14.24 14.91 -9.56
CA GLU A 104 -15.36 15.22 -10.43
C GLU A 104 -16.46 14.17 -10.33
N THR A 105 -16.09 12.89 -10.46
CA THR A 105 -17.03 11.77 -10.34
C THR A 105 -17.70 11.75 -8.98
N TYR A 106 -16.96 11.99 -7.91
CA TYR A 106 -17.50 12.05 -6.55
C TYR A 106 -18.55 13.16 -6.43
N PHE A 107 -18.25 14.38 -6.88
CA PHE A 107 -19.16 15.51 -6.75
C PHE A 107 -20.40 15.37 -7.67
N GLU A 108 -20.24 14.81 -8.86
CA GLU A 108 -21.38 14.50 -9.72
C GLU A 108 -22.32 13.50 -9.07
N THR A 109 -21.76 12.44 -8.48
CA THR A 109 -22.55 11.42 -7.78
C THR A 109 -23.23 12.01 -6.54
N ALA A 110 -22.53 12.81 -5.75
CA ALA A 110 -23.08 13.46 -4.57
C ALA A 110 -24.24 14.40 -4.90
N ALA A 111 -24.19 15.07 -6.05
CA ALA A 111 -25.25 15.98 -6.49
C ALA A 111 -26.56 15.26 -6.82
N LEU A 112 -26.54 13.92 -7.04
CA LEU A 112 -27.72 13.11 -7.30
C LEU A 112 -28.44 12.67 -6.03
N LEU A 113 -27.81 12.83 -4.89
CA LEU A 113 -28.37 12.47 -3.59
C LEU A 113 -29.12 13.63 -2.97
#